data_b1edf1d0a61d5367db0b0d0789d078b1
#
_entry.id   b1edf1d0a61d5367db0b0d0789d078b1
#
_cell.length_a   1.000
_cell.length_b   1.000
_cell.length_c   1.000
_cell.angle_alpha   90.00
_cell.angle_beta   90.00
_cell.angle_gamma   90.00
#
_symmetry.space_group_name_H-M   'P 1'
#
loop_
_entity.id
_entity.type
_entity.pdbx_description
1 polymer ?
#
loop_
_entity_poly.entity_id
_entity_poly.type
_entity_poly.pdbx_seq_one_letter_code
_entity_poly.pdbx_strand_id
1 'polypeptide(L)'
;IGFLLESELLLYFFNIVKKFFGILNILKQEKPKKIFCSSLGNFLKNLIDEKTQLIVVPSKNTDKLFYDSIELQLPYISKIGTINLSRKKFNQIKGIAEDFSQLLFRIKPNFAELNKRKNILLLDFNPERYEHLLLELSKLNHNIILLNQRRPAVWNKNSLKIIRKTNTFVINLNNFSNKSEVKKIDLLKLSFLKNLHNIPLDNEEITQFFSIQQRTFWNIIKDNFLNLIEARAQEIITKTVLVDSLLNEIPIDLIVEWAHVPAEEKLFLKKAYKNNIPAIFLQHGLFPITRNSLKYK
;
A
#
# COMPACT_ATOMS: atom_id res chain seq x y z
N ILE A 1 5.11 12.70 -4.63
CA ILE A 1 4.80 11.31 -5.03
C ILE A 1 6.00 10.40 -4.76
N GLY A 2 7.24 10.80 -5.13
CA GLY A 2 8.44 9.97 -4.95
C GLY A 2 8.62 9.42 -3.54
N PHE A 3 8.55 10.27 -2.52
CA PHE A 3 8.63 9.86 -1.11
C PHE A 3 7.56 8.82 -0.70
N LEU A 4 6.35 8.91 -1.26
CA LEU A 4 5.27 7.98 -0.95
C LEU A 4 5.45 6.64 -1.69
N LEU A 5 6.08 6.66 -2.86
CA LEU A 5 6.42 5.46 -3.63
C LEU A 5 7.60 4.69 -3.04
N GLU A 6 8.49 5.35 -2.30
CA GLU A 6 9.72 4.75 -1.78
C GLU A 6 9.49 3.43 -1.03
N SER A 7 8.53 3.40 -0.13
CA SER A 7 8.22 2.19 0.67
C SER A 7 7.71 1.03 -0.20
N GLU A 8 6.90 1.32 -1.21
CA GLU A 8 6.36 0.33 -2.14
C GLU A 8 7.47 -0.22 -3.05
N LEU A 9 8.31 0.68 -3.57
CA LEU A 9 9.43 0.33 -4.43
C LEU A 9 10.51 -0.46 -3.68
N LEU A 10 10.79 -0.10 -2.42
CA LEU A 10 11.77 -0.80 -1.60
C LEU A 10 11.40 -2.28 -1.44
N LEU A 11 10.15 -2.58 -1.11
CA LEU A 11 9.68 -3.97 -0.97
C LEU A 11 9.75 -4.73 -2.31
N TYR A 12 9.43 -4.07 -3.41
CA TYR A 12 9.51 -4.63 -4.75
C TYR A 12 10.95 -4.99 -5.10
N PHE A 13 11.88 -4.01 -4.96
CA PHE A 13 13.28 -4.22 -5.28
C PHE A 13 13.96 -5.23 -4.37
N PHE A 14 13.68 -5.21 -3.08
CA PHE A 14 14.26 -6.16 -2.13
C PHE A 14 14.04 -7.61 -2.57
N ASN A 15 12.82 -7.93 -3.00
CA ASN A 15 12.49 -9.26 -3.46
C ASN A 15 13.20 -9.63 -4.78
N ILE A 16 13.33 -8.69 -5.71
CA ILE A 16 14.03 -8.91 -6.97
C ILE A 16 15.53 -9.10 -6.72
N VAL A 17 16.14 -8.19 -5.98
CA VAL A 17 17.57 -8.23 -5.67
C VAL A 17 17.92 -9.52 -4.91
N LYS A 18 17.10 -9.93 -3.94
CA LYS A 18 17.29 -11.20 -3.23
C LYS A 18 17.29 -12.41 -4.16
N LYS A 19 16.32 -12.47 -5.09
CA LYS A 19 16.26 -13.55 -6.10
C LYS A 19 17.45 -13.50 -7.05
N PHE A 20 17.83 -12.31 -7.50
CA PHE A 20 18.97 -12.10 -8.37
C PHE A 20 20.26 -12.61 -7.74
N PHE A 21 20.55 -12.21 -6.49
CA PHE A 21 21.71 -12.70 -5.75
C PHE A 21 21.67 -14.20 -5.50
N GLY A 22 20.52 -14.75 -5.14
CA GLY A 22 20.37 -16.18 -4.93
C GLY A 22 20.72 -16.98 -6.18
N ILE A 23 20.20 -16.56 -7.33
CA ILE A 23 20.49 -17.20 -8.61
C ILE A 23 21.96 -17.04 -9.00
N LEU A 24 22.52 -15.83 -8.89
CA LEU A 24 23.93 -15.60 -9.16
C LEU A 24 24.85 -16.49 -8.33
N ASN A 25 24.56 -16.65 -7.04
CA ASN A 25 25.34 -17.50 -6.16
C ASN A 25 25.27 -18.98 -6.58
N ILE A 26 24.08 -19.48 -6.92
CA ILE A 26 23.89 -20.84 -7.44
C ILE A 26 24.69 -21.03 -8.73
N LEU A 27 24.57 -20.12 -9.69
CA LEU A 27 25.30 -20.20 -10.95
C LEU A 27 26.83 -20.22 -10.75
N LYS A 28 27.30 -19.42 -9.78
CA LYS A 28 28.72 -19.32 -9.45
C LYS A 28 29.29 -20.56 -8.76
N GLN A 29 28.48 -21.18 -7.88
CA GLN A 29 28.86 -22.39 -7.14
C GLN A 29 28.77 -23.64 -8.02
N GLU A 30 27.65 -23.84 -8.71
CA GLU A 30 27.35 -25.08 -9.43
C GLU A 30 27.92 -25.10 -10.84
N LYS A 31 28.20 -23.93 -11.46
CA LYS A 31 28.70 -23.80 -12.86
C LYS A 31 27.95 -24.74 -13.82
N PRO A 32 26.62 -24.70 -13.88
CA PRO A 32 25.83 -25.66 -14.60
C PRO A 32 26.05 -25.55 -16.12
N LYS A 33 26.16 -26.68 -16.82
CA LYS A 33 26.17 -26.70 -18.29
C LYS A 33 24.77 -26.55 -18.89
N LYS A 34 23.73 -26.97 -18.13
CA LYS A 34 22.32 -26.88 -18.54
C LYS A 34 21.47 -26.45 -17.36
N ILE A 35 20.50 -25.58 -17.63
CA ILE A 35 19.53 -25.13 -16.65
C ILE A 35 18.14 -25.38 -17.20
N PHE A 36 17.31 -26.07 -16.42
CA PHE A 36 15.89 -26.26 -16.70
C PHE A 36 15.09 -25.30 -15.83
N CYS A 37 14.21 -24.49 -16.41
CA CYS A 37 13.32 -23.64 -15.66
C CYS A 37 11.91 -23.66 -16.24
N SER A 38 10.91 -23.59 -15.39
CA SER A 38 9.50 -23.45 -15.77
C SER A 38 8.98 -22.02 -15.65
N SER A 39 9.74 -21.17 -14.98
CA SER A 39 9.48 -19.74 -14.80
C SER A 39 10.81 -19.01 -14.76
N LEU A 40 10.79 -17.68 -14.85
CA LEU A 40 12.00 -16.86 -14.82
C LEU A 40 12.94 -17.02 -16.05
N GLY A 41 12.45 -17.57 -17.16
CA GLY A 41 13.29 -17.81 -18.35
C GLY A 41 13.99 -16.52 -18.85
N ASN A 42 13.27 -15.41 -18.96
CA ASN A 42 13.84 -14.13 -19.36
C ASN A 42 14.83 -13.57 -18.32
N PHE A 43 14.55 -13.80 -17.03
CA PHE A 43 15.44 -13.39 -15.95
C PHE A 43 16.75 -14.18 -15.98
N LEU A 44 16.69 -15.50 -16.18
CA LEU A 44 17.84 -16.37 -16.26
C LEU A 44 18.68 -16.10 -17.51
N LYS A 45 18.06 -15.81 -18.67
CA LYS A 45 18.78 -15.47 -19.91
C LYS A 45 19.83 -14.38 -19.72
N ASN A 46 19.54 -13.38 -18.91
CA ASN A 46 20.45 -12.26 -18.66
C ASN A 46 21.52 -12.56 -17.60
N LEU A 47 21.42 -13.70 -16.92
CA LEU A 47 22.34 -14.10 -15.85
C LEU A 47 23.33 -15.19 -16.25
N ILE A 48 22.97 -16.00 -17.24
CA ILE A 48 23.77 -17.14 -17.66
C ILE A 48 24.83 -16.69 -18.67
N ASP A 49 25.95 -17.41 -18.67
CA ASP A 49 27.00 -17.24 -19.66
C ASP A 49 26.63 -18.00 -20.96
N GLU A 50 27.23 -17.61 -22.08
CA GLU A 50 27.00 -18.24 -23.40
C GLU A 50 27.26 -19.76 -23.42
N LYS A 51 28.07 -20.25 -22.50
CA LYS A 51 28.39 -21.68 -22.35
C LYS A 51 27.30 -22.48 -21.64
N THR A 52 26.32 -21.84 -21.04
CA THR A 52 25.26 -22.49 -20.29
C THR A 52 23.97 -22.57 -21.11
N GLN A 53 23.49 -23.75 -21.38
CA GLN A 53 22.22 -23.96 -22.10
C GLN A 53 21.02 -23.74 -21.19
N LEU A 54 20.13 -22.82 -21.54
CA LEU A 54 18.85 -22.63 -20.85
C LEU A 54 17.73 -23.36 -21.59
N ILE A 55 17.01 -24.21 -20.87
CA ILE A 55 15.85 -24.97 -21.37
C ILE A 55 14.63 -24.48 -20.59
N VAL A 56 13.77 -23.72 -21.26
CA VAL A 56 12.51 -23.24 -20.65
C VAL A 56 11.42 -24.28 -20.89
N VAL A 57 10.93 -24.87 -19.80
CA VAL A 57 9.84 -25.83 -19.83
C VAL A 57 8.52 -25.03 -19.75
N PRO A 58 7.57 -25.22 -20.69
CA PRO A 58 6.31 -24.52 -20.65
C PRO A 58 5.58 -24.74 -19.32
N SER A 59 5.18 -23.69 -18.65
CA SER A 59 4.41 -23.73 -17.41
C SER A 59 3.13 -22.94 -17.58
N LYS A 60 2.03 -23.41 -17.00
CA LYS A 60 0.77 -22.65 -16.90
C LYS A 60 0.88 -21.45 -15.97
N ASN A 61 1.93 -21.40 -15.14
CA ASN A 61 2.20 -20.27 -14.28
C ASN A 61 3.01 -19.22 -15.06
N THR A 62 2.39 -18.12 -15.40
CA THR A 62 3.09 -16.94 -15.88
C THR A 62 4.11 -16.48 -14.85
N ASP A 63 5.24 -15.96 -15.31
CA ASP A 63 6.33 -15.37 -14.49
C ASP A 63 5.82 -14.28 -13.56
N LYS A 64 5.13 -14.67 -12.49
CA LYS A 64 4.70 -13.78 -11.44
C LYS A 64 5.85 -13.51 -10.48
N LEU A 65 6.89 -12.85 -10.98
CA LEU A 65 7.95 -12.26 -10.13
C LEU A 65 7.38 -11.16 -9.22
N PHE A 66 6.13 -10.73 -9.42
CA PHE A 66 5.67 -9.43 -9.04
C PHE A 66 4.52 -9.46 -8.06
N TYR A 67 4.59 -8.52 -7.15
CA TYR A 67 3.80 -8.15 -5.99
C TYR A 67 2.30 -7.87 -6.24
N ASP A 68 1.75 -8.27 -7.36
CA ASP A 68 0.38 -7.93 -7.74
C ASP A 68 -0.67 -8.98 -7.34
N SER A 69 -0.26 -10.04 -6.64
CA SER A 69 -1.18 -11.06 -6.16
C SER A 69 -1.27 -11.05 -4.63
N ILE A 70 -2.48 -11.01 -4.12
CA ILE A 70 -2.80 -11.19 -2.71
C ILE A 70 -3.27 -12.62 -2.53
N GLU A 71 -2.56 -13.37 -1.70
CA GLU A 71 -2.92 -14.72 -1.32
C GLU A 71 -3.87 -14.66 -0.12
N LEU A 72 -5.11 -15.10 -0.33
CA LEU A 72 -6.10 -15.21 0.73
C LEU A 72 -6.18 -16.66 1.19
N GLN A 73 -5.87 -16.88 2.46
CA GLN A 73 -6.11 -18.17 3.12
C GLN A 73 -7.52 -18.18 3.67
N LEU A 74 -8.36 -19.11 3.22
CA LEU A 74 -9.72 -19.28 3.71
C LEU A 74 -9.72 -20.28 4.87
N PRO A 75 -9.98 -19.85 6.12
CA PRO A 75 -9.81 -20.70 7.30
C PRO A 75 -10.91 -21.76 7.51
N TYR A 76 -11.91 -21.84 6.62
CA TYR A 76 -13.10 -22.69 6.83
C TYR A 76 -13.27 -23.86 5.85
N ILE A 77 -12.32 -24.07 4.94
CA ILE A 77 -12.36 -25.22 4.03
C ILE A 77 -11.25 -26.16 4.46
N SER A 78 -11.61 -27.39 4.86
CA SER A 78 -10.71 -28.43 5.38
C SER A 78 -9.59 -28.89 4.42
N LYS A 79 -9.54 -28.37 3.22
CA LYS A 79 -8.40 -28.35 2.32
C LYS A 79 -8.09 -26.87 2.04
N ILE A 80 -7.05 -26.37 2.64
CA ILE A 80 -6.57 -24.99 2.54
C ILE A 80 -6.54 -24.58 1.06
N GLY A 81 -7.61 -23.97 0.61
CA GLY A 81 -7.69 -23.35 -0.70
C GLY A 81 -7.11 -21.95 -0.59
N THR A 82 -5.90 -21.75 -1.10
CA THR A 82 -5.36 -20.42 -1.29
C THR A 82 -5.96 -19.82 -2.55
N ILE A 83 -6.62 -18.67 -2.41
CA ILE A 83 -7.11 -17.89 -3.55
C ILE A 83 -6.12 -16.77 -3.83
N ASN A 84 -5.51 -16.81 -5.00
CA ASN A 84 -4.66 -15.72 -5.48
C ASN A 84 -5.51 -14.70 -6.24
N LEU A 85 -5.66 -13.52 -5.67
CA LEU A 85 -6.35 -12.39 -6.30
C LEU A 85 -5.34 -11.32 -6.72
N SER A 86 -5.54 -10.71 -7.89
CA SER A 86 -4.80 -9.49 -8.20
C SER A 86 -5.20 -8.39 -7.20
N ARG A 87 -4.28 -7.49 -6.86
CA ARG A 87 -4.53 -6.37 -5.93
C ARG A 87 -5.73 -5.53 -6.40
N LYS A 88 -5.88 -5.34 -7.70
CA LYS A 88 -7.03 -4.66 -8.30
C LYS A 88 -8.35 -5.37 -7.96
N LYS A 89 -8.41 -6.70 -8.16
CA LYS A 89 -9.61 -7.49 -7.83
C LYS A 89 -9.88 -7.51 -6.33
N PHE A 90 -8.83 -7.63 -5.51
CA PHE A 90 -8.98 -7.56 -4.06
C PHE A 90 -9.57 -6.22 -3.62
N ASN A 91 -9.04 -5.09 -4.12
CA ASN A 91 -9.57 -3.77 -3.79
C ASN A 91 -11.01 -3.56 -4.27
N GLN A 92 -11.39 -4.13 -5.42
CA GLN A 92 -12.79 -4.11 -5.89
C GLN A 92 -13.71 -4.89 -4.95
N ILE A 93 -13.33 -6.12 -4.58
CA ILE A 93 -14.11 -6.95 -3.64
C ILE A 93 -14.21 -6.27 -2.28
N LYS A 94 -13.09 -5.69 -1.79
CA LYS A 94 -13.06 -4.92 -0.56
C LYS A 94 -14.03 -3.73 -0.63
N GLY A 95 -13.99 -2.96 -1.71
CA GLY A 95 -14.89 -1.82 -1.92
C GLY A 95 -16.36 -2.25 -1.87
N ILE A 96 -16.73 -3.31 -2.60
CA ILE A 96 -18.10 -3.86 -2.57
C ILE A 96 -18.50 -4.29 -1.16
N ALA A 97 -17.61 -4.96 -0.42
CA ALA A 97 -17.88 -5.39 0.95
C ALA A 97 -18.03 -4.19 1.91
N GLU A 98 -17.24 -3.13 1.71
CA GLU A 98 -17.35 -1.87 2.48
C GLU A 98 -18.67 -1.15 2.18
N ASP A 99 -19.03 -0.98 0.91
CA ASP A 99 -20.28 -0.35 0.50
C ASP A 99 -21.49 -1.14 1.03
N PHE A 100 -21.45 -2.47 0.93
CA PHE A 100 -22.49 -3.35 1.48
C PHE A 100 -22.60 -3.24 3.00
N SER A 101 -21.47 -3.19 3.70
CA SER A 101 -21.47 -3.00 5.16
C SER A 101 -22.02 -1.63 5.57
N GLN A 102 -21.67 -0.57 4.84
CA GLN A 102 -22.20 0.78 5.07
C GLN A 102 -23.72 0.83 4.83
N LEU A 103 -24.20 0.14 3.78
CA LEU A 103 -25.62 0.07 3.46
C LEU A 103 -26.40 -0.72 4.51
N LEU A 104 -25.90 -1.90 4.92
CA LEU A 104 -26.55 -2.74 5.92
C LEU A 104 -26.60 -2.09 7.30
N PHE A 105 -25.56 -1.40 7.68
CA PHE A 105 -25.42 -0.86 9.04
C PHE A 105 -25.84 0.61 9.15
N ARG A 106 -26.19 1.26 8.03
CA ARG A 106 -26.65 2.66 7.97
C ARG A 106 -25.74 3.64 8.73
N ILE A 107 -24.45 3.40 8.71
CA ILE A 107 -23.47 4.29 9.35
C ILE A 107 -23.18 5.44 8.37
N LYS A 108 -24.11 6.39 8.28
CA LYS A 108 -23.85 7.63 7.58
C LYS A 108 -23.28 8.64 8.59
N PRO A 109 -22.08 9.18 8.33
CA PRO A 109 -21.55 10.24 9.19
C PRO A 109 -22.46 11.45 9.11
N ASN A 110 -22.86 11.97 10.27
CA ASN A 110 -23.51 13.26 10.34
C ASN A 110 -22.44 14.35 10.45
N PHE A 111 -21.98 14.86 9.31
CA PHE A 111 -20.93 15.87 9.26
C PHE A 111 -21.26 17.14 10.01
N ALA A 112 -22.55 17.47 10.21
CA ALA A 112 -22.95 18.65 10.99
C ALA A 112 -22.57 18.54 12.48
N GLU A 113 -22.43 17.35 13.03
CA GLU A 113 -21.98 17.15 14.41
C GLU A 113 -20.47 17.31 14.58
N LEU A 114 -19.68 17.05 13.52
CA LEU A 114 -18.22 17.14 13.56
C LEU A 114 -17.74 18.60 13.75
N ASN A 115 -18.56 19.60 13.43
CA ASN A 115 -18.21 21.01 13.61
C ASN A 115 -18.45 21.53 15.05
N LYS A 116 -19.04 20.72 15.93
CA LYS A 116 -19.44 21.16 17.28
C LYS A 116 -18.41 20.85 18.37
N ARG A 117 -17.48 19.92 18.10
CA ARG A 117 -16.50 19.42 19.08
C ARG A 117 -15.15 19.24 18.39
N LYS A 118 -14.09 19.09 19.18
CA LYS A 118 -12.79 18.68 18.66
C LYS A 118 -12.84 17.28 18.06
N ASN A 119 -12.13 17.08 16.96
CA ASN A 119 -12.16 15.87 16.19
C ASN A 119 -10.80 15.13 16.27
N ILE A 120 -10.84 13.87 16.70
CA ILE A 120 -9.69 12.97 16.73
C ILE A 120 -9.84 11.96 15.59
N LEU A 121 -8.92 12.01 14.62
CA LEU A 121 -8.88 11.08 13.50
C LEU A 121 -7.99 9.89 13.82
N LEU A 122 -8.56 8.70 13.84
CA LEU A 122 -7.87 7.43 14.02
C LEU A 122 -7.67 6.76 12.66
N LEU A 123 -6.42 6.43 12.28
CA LEU A 123 -6.08 5.80 11.00
C LEU A 123 -5.89 4.30 11.15
N ASP A 124 -6.71 3.52 10.43
CA ASP A 124 -6.65 2.04 10.33
C ASP A 124 -6.76 1.27 11.65
N PHE A 125 -7.45 1.82 12.66
CA PHE A 125 -7.70 1.11 13.90
C PHE A 125 -8.77 0.04 13.75
N ASN A 126 -8.50 -1.18 14.21
CA ASN A 126 -9.48 -2.24 14.30
C ASN A 126 -10.34 -2.04 15.56
N PRO A 127 -11.67 -1.83 15.46
CA PRO A 127 -12.52 -1.54 16.63
C PRO A 127 -12.47 -2.63 17.71
N GLU A 128 -12.40 -3.90 17.34
CA GLU A 128 -12.37 -4.99 18.33
C GLU A 128 -11.03 -5.05 19.08
N ARG A 129 -9.92 -4.84 18.36
CA ARG A 129 -8.60 -4.85 18.97
C ARG A 129 -8.37 -3.65 19.89
N TYR A 130 -8.97 -2.52 19.54
CA TYR A 130 -8.80 -1.25 20.24
C TYR A 130 -10.08 -0.78 20.94
N GLU A 131 -10.97 -1.72 21.32
CA GLU A 131 -12.23 -1.42 22.00
C GLU A 131 -12.01 -0.56 23.25
N HIS A 132 -11.03 -0.92 24.08
CA HIS A 132 -10.71 -0.17 25.29
C HIS A 132 -10.31 1.28 25.00
N LEU A 133 -9.45 1.48 24.00
CA LEU A 133 -9.05 2.83 23.56
C LEU A 133 -10.26 3.65 23.10
N LEU A 134 -11.13 3.07 22.27
CA LEU A 134 -12.33 3.75 21.79
C LEU A 134 -13.30 4.09 22.94
N LEU A 135 -13.44 3.18 23.93
CA LEU A 135 -14.24 3.43 25.11
C LEU A 135 -13.69 4.57 25.99
N GLU A 136 -12.39 4.61 26.21
CA GLU A 136 -11.77 5.70 26.96
C GLU A 136 -11.87 7.05 26.23
N LEU A 137 -11.58 7.05 24.92
CA LEU A 137 -11.75 8.25 24.10
C LEU A 137 -13.20 8.75 24.06
N SER A 138 -14.19 7.84 24.09
CA SER A 138 -15.61 8.20 24.07
C SER A 138 -16.09 8.92 25.34
N LYS A 139 -15.34 8.81 26.45
CA LYS A 139 -15.60 9.56 27.68
C LYS A 139 -15.16 11.01 27.59
N LEU A 140 -14.29 11.33 26.62
CA LEU A 140 -13.87 12.69 26.35
C LEU A 140 -14.96 13.42 25.57
N ASN A 141 -15.04 14.73 25.75
CA ASN A 141 -15.98 15.56 24.97
C ASN A 141 -15.45 15.87 23.56
N HIS A 142 -15.08 14.81 22.83
CA HIS A 142 -14.48 14.87 21.50
C HIS A 142 -15.22 13.93 20.55
N ASN A 143 -15.19 14.25 19.27
CA ASN A 143 -15.65 13.33 18.25
C ASN A 143 -14.49 12.37 17.90
N ILE A 144 -14.79 11.09 17.80
CA ILE A 144 -13.86 10.06 17.35
C ILE A 144 -14.22 9.73 15.91
N ILE A 145 -13.28 9.94 15.01
CA ILE A 145 -13.45 9.66 13.59
C ILE A 145 -12.52 8.50 13.23
N LEU A 146 -13.06 7.45 12.65
CA LEU A 146 -12.31 6.28 12.22
C LEU A 146 -12.27 6.22 10.70
N LEU A 147 -11.07 6.27 10.15
CA LEU A 147 -10.81 6.11 8.73
C LEU A 147 -9.93 4.87 8.52
N ASN A 148 -10.53 3.84 7.98
CA ASN A 148 -9.82 2.61 7.67
C ASN A 148 -9.65 2.46 6.16
N GLN A 149 -8.41 2.30 5.71
CA GLN A 149 -8.09 2.15 4.29
C GLN A 149 -7.76 0.71 3.91
N ARG A 150 -7.18 -0.06 4.85
CA ARG A 150 -6.75 -1.43 4.58
C ARG A 150 -7.83 -2.46 4.83
N ARG A 151 -8.71 -2.21 5.81
CA ARG A 151 -9.80 -3.12 6.20
C ARG A 151 -11.06 -2.33 6.47
N PRO A 152 -12.25 -2.89 6.25
CA PRO A 152 -13.47 -2.27 6.71
C PRO A 152 -13.42 -2.00 8.22
N ALA A 153 -13.87 -0.83 8.66
CA ALA A 153 -13.99 -0.52 10.08
C ALA A 153 -15.07 -1.40 10.74
N VAL A 154 -16.13 -1.67 9.99
CA VAL A 154 -17.23 -2.54 10.43
C VAL A 154 -17.29 -3.76 9.51
N TRP A 155 -16.98 -4.92 10.05
CA TRP A 155 -16.92 -6.17 9.30
C TRP A 155 -17.74 -7.31 9.95
N ASN A 156 -18.24 -7.09 11.18
CA ASN A 156 -19.14 -8.00 11.87
C ASN A 156 -20.01 -7.27 12.90
N LYS A 157 -20.92 -8.01 13.56
CA LYS A 157 -21.83 -7.46 14.56
C LYS A 157 -21.10 -6.87 15.78
N ASN A 158 -19.94 -7.43 16.15
CA ASN A 158 -19.20 -6.99 17.33
C ASN A 158 -18.53 -5.63 17.06
N SER A 159 -17.82 -5.48 15.92
CA SER A 159 -17.25 -4.20 15.51
C SER A 159 -18.32 -3.10 15.40
N LEU A 160 -19.52 -3.45 14.87
CA LEU A 160 -20.66 -2.53 14.84
C LEU A 160 -21.13 -2.11 16.24
N LYS A 161 -21.25 -3.07 17.17
CA LYS A 161 -21.66 -2.80 18.56
C LYS A 161 -20.69 -1.83 19.23
N ILE A 162 -19.39 -2.02 19.04
CA ILE A 162 -18.34 -1.14 19.58
C ILE A 162 -18.47 0.26 19.01
N ILE A 163 -18.54 0.40 17.69
CA ILE A 163 -18.68 1.69 16.99
C ILE A 163 -19.92 2.45 17.51
N ARG A 164 -21.07 1.78 17.67
CA ARG A 164 -22.29 2.40 18.20
C ARG A 164 -22.17 2.79 19.68
N LYS A 165 -21.58 1.91 20.49
CA LYS A 165 -21.38 2.15 21.93
C LYS A 165 -20.46 3.35 22.19
N THR A 166 -19.49 3.57 21.32
CA THR A 166 -18.49 4.64 21.45
C THR A 166 -18.84 5.88 20.65
N ASN A 167 -19.97 5.92 19.96
CA ASN A 167 -20.38 7.01 19.06
C ASN A 167 -19.27 7.40 18.07
N THR A 168 -18.51 6.40 17.58
CA THR A 168 -17.43 6.63 16.64
C THR A 168 -17.97 6.86 15.23
N PHE A 169 -17.56 7.93 14.59
CA PHE A 169 -17.88 8.22 13.20
C PHE A 169 -16.98 7.41 12.28
N VAL A 170 -17.57 6.61 11.40
CA VAL A 170 -16.80 5.87 10.38
C VAL A 170 -16.92 6.61 9.06
N ILE A 171 -15.78 6.98 8.51
CA ILE A 171 -15.70 7.69 7.22
C ILE A 171 -14.87 6.89 6.21
N ASN A 172 -15.14 7.14 4.92
CA ASN A 172 -14.37 6.62 3.80
C ASN A 172 -13.86 7.80 2.97
N LEU A 173 -12.64 7.72 2.45
CA LEU A 173 -12.10 8.78 1.58
C LEU A 173 -12.98 9.06 0.37
N ASN A 174 -13.66 8.06 -0.17
CA ASN A 174 -14.57 8.23 -1.30
C ASN A 174 -15.77 9.16 -0.98
N ASN A 175 -16.10 9.38 0.30
CA ASN A 175 -17.13 10.33 0.70
C ASN A 175 -16.78 11.79 0.32
N PHE A 176 -15.50 12.07 0.11
CA PHE A 176 -14.94 13.39 -0.22
C PHE A 176 -14.67 13.56 -1.71
N SER A 177 -15.16 12.65 -2.55
CA SER A 177 -15.01 12.68 -4.00
C SER A 177 -16.22 13.39 -4.62
N ASN A 178 -16.07 14.66 -4.91
CA ASN A 178 -17.05 15.40 -5.70
C ASN A 178 -16.58 15.60 -7.15
N LYS A 179 -17.39 16.22 -8.01
CA LYS A 179 -17.06 16.42 -9.43
C LYS A 179 -15.80 17.26 -9.65
N SER A 180 -15.50 18.20 -8.77
CA SER A 180 -14.31 19.04 -8.83
C SER A 180 -13.06 18.23 -8.55
N GLU A 181 -13.07 17.40 -7.48
CA GLU A 181 -11.98 16.53 -7.11
C GLU A 181 -11.71 15.47 -8.19
N VAL A 182 -12.74 14.87 -8.76
CA VAL A 182 -12.57 13.92 -9.88
C VAL A 182 -11.85 14.58 -11.05
N LYS A 183 -12.28 15.77 -11.48
CA LYS A 183 -11.60 16.51 -12.55
C LYS A 183 -10.15 16.84 -12.21
N LYS A 184 -9.87 17.26 -10.97
CA LYS A 184 -8.52 17.54 -10.48
C LYS A 184 -7.65 16.28 -10.49
N ILE A 185 -8.18 15.15 -10.05
CA ILE A 185 -7.50 13.84 -10.06
C ILE A 185 -7.11 13.47 -11.49
N ASP A 186 -8.04 13.57 -12.44
CA ASP A 186 -7.79 13.20 -13.84
C ASP A 186 -6.72 14.07 -14.48
N LEU A 187 -6.75 15.38 -14.25
CA LEU A 187 -5.71 16.31 -14.73
C LEU A 187 -4.33 15.98 -14.16
N LEU A 188 -4.24 15.70 -12.87
CA LEU A 188 -2.98 15.34 -12.22
C LEU A 188 -2.44 14.00 -12.72
N LYS A 189 -3.30 13.01 -12.94
CA LYS A 189 -2.92 11.71 -13.51
C LYS A 189 -2.38 11.87 -14.93
N LEU A 190 -3.09 12.62 -15.79
CA LEU A 190 -2.63 12.89 -17.17
C LEU A 190 -1.28 13.61 -17.19
N SER A 191 -1.10 14.64 -16.36
CA SER A 191 0.17 15.35 -16.23
C SER A 191 1.30 14.43 -15.77
N PHE A 192 1.03 13.57 -14.77
CA PHE A 192 2.02 12.61 -14.29
C PHE A 192 2.43 11.61 -15.37
N LEU A 193 1.47 11.03 -16.09
CA LEU A 193 1.73 10.06 -17.16
C LEU A 193 2.56 10.69 -18.29
N LYS A 194 2.18 11.90 -18.70
CA LYS A 194 2.97 12.64 -19.70
C LYS A 194 4.42 12.82 -19.27
N ASN A 195 4.66 13.20 -18.02
CA ASN A 195 6.00 13.38 -17.50
C ASN A 195 6.75 12.04 -17.38
N LEU A 196 6.08 10.97 -16.95
CA LEU A 196 6.68 9.63 -16.83
C LEU A 196 7.16 9.11 -18.20
N HIS A 197 6.35 9.27 -19.23
CA HIS A 197 6.69 8.82 -20.59
C HIS A 197 7.81 9.65 -21.25
N ASN A 198 8.07 10.86 -20.75
CA ASN A 198 9.15 11.71 -21.24
C ASN A 198 10.50 11.43 -20.55
N ILE A 199 10.56 10.55 -19.56
CA ILE A 199 11.81 10.20 -18.89
C ILE A 199 12.62 9.26 -19.80
N PRO A 200 13.89 9.60 -20.13
CA PRO A 200 14.76 8.72 -20.90
C PRO A 200 15.21 7.54 -20.04
N LEU A 201 14.49 6.42 -20.17
CA LEU A 201 14.67 5.25 -19.30
C LEU A 201 15.80 4.32 -19.75
N ASP A 202 16.34 4.52 -20.94
CA ASP A 202 17.42 3.70 -21.53
C ASP A 202 18.77 4.42 -21.50
N ASN A 203 19.01 5.23 -20.46
CA ASN A 203 20.31 5.86 -20.27
C ASN A 203 21.26 4.98 -19.42
N GLU A 204 22.56 5.27 -19.53
CA GLU A 204 23.60 4.54 -18.80
C GLU A 204 23.43 4.61 -17.28
N GLU A 205 23.02 5.76 -16.75
CA GLU A 205 22.85 5.97 -15.31
C GLU A 205 21.81 5.03 -14.73
N ILE A 206 20.65 4.89 -15.39
CA ILE A 206 19.59 3.97 -14.95
C ILE A 206 20.05 2.52 -15.08
N THR A 207 20.70 2.18 -16.19
CA THR A 207 21.23 0.83 -16.41
C THR A 207 22.28 0.47 -15.36
N GLN A 208 23.16 1.40 -15.02
CA GLN A 208 24.20 1.22 -14.00
C GLN A 208 23.57 1.11 -12.59
N PHE A 209 22.58 1.93 -12.27
CA PHE A 209 21.85 1.88 -11.00
C PHE A 209 21.20 0.50 -10.76
N PHE A 210 20.65 -0.11 -11.82
CA PHE A 210 20.05 -1.43 -11.77
C PHE A 210 21.01 -2.56 -12.17
N SER A 211 22.28 -2.41 -11.80
CA SER A 211 23.32 -3.41 -12.08
C SER A 211 23.94 -3.94 -10.78
N ILE A 212 24.23 -5.22 -10.76
CA ILE A 212 24.91 -5.91 -9.66
C ILE A 212 26.05 -6.74 -10.27
N GLN A 213 27.27 -6.57 -9.76
CA GLN A 213 28.46 -7.26 -10.28
C GLN A 213 28.59 -7.13 -11.81
N GLN A 214 28.41 -5.90 -12.34
CA GLN A 214 28.47 -5.55 -13.76
C GLN A 214 27.38 -6.19 -14.64
N ARG A 215 26.37 -6.82 -14.05
CA ARG A 215 25.22 -7.41 -14.75
C ARG A 215 23.98 -6.57 -14.48
N THR A 216 23.40 -5.98 -15.51
CA THR A 216 22.16 -5.23 -15.38
C THR A 216 20.95 -6.14 -15.35
N PHE A 217 20.01 -5.83 -14.50
CA PHE A 217 18.68 -6.45 -14.48
C PHE A 217 17.57 -5.49 -14.94
N TRP A 218 17.97 -4.28 -15.40
CA TRP A 218 17.02 -3.25 -15.83
C TRP A 218 16.06 -3.75 -16.92
N ASN A 219 16.60 -4.34 -17.97
CA ASN A 219 15.80 -4.83 -19.10
C ASN A 219 14.75 -5.90 -18.70
N ILE A 220 14.97 -6.58 -17.57
CA ILE A 220 14.05 -7.60 -17.07
C ILE A 220 12.89 -6.96 -16.31
N ILE A 221 13.18 -5.88 -15.59
CA ILE A 221 12.20 -5.28 -14.67
C ILE A 221 11.52 -4.04 -15.23
N LYS A 222 12.08 -3.42 -16.27
CA LYS A 222 11.68 -2.12 -16.81
C LYS A 222 10.17 -1.98 -16.98
N ASP A 223 9.55 -2.87 -17.74
CA ASP A 223 8.12 -2.76 -18.04
C ASP A 223 7.25 -2.93 -16.79
N ASN A 224 7.60 -3.89 -15.93
CA ASN A 224 6.86 -4.11 -14.69
C ASN A 224 7.10 -2.98 -13.67
N PHE A 225 8.29 -2.42 -13.65
CA PHE A 225 8.62 -1.27 -12.81
C PHE A 225 7.82 -0.04 -13.24
N LEU A 226 7.75 0.23 -14.53
CA LEU A 226 6.94 1.32 -15.07
C LEU A 226 5.46 1.15 -14.77
N ASN A 227 4.92 -0.04 -15.04
CA ASN A 227 3.54 -0.37 -14.73
C ASN A 227 3.22 -0.21 -13.23
N LEU A 228 4.17 -0.61 -12.36
CA LEU A 228 4.04 -0.44 -10.92
C LEU A 228 4.04 1.05 -10.54
N ILE A 229 4.99 1.83 -11.03
CA ILE A 229 5.05 3.27 -10.77
C ILE A 229 3.77 3.95 -11.26
N GLU A 230 3.33 3.65 -12.47
CA GLU A 230 2.12 4.23 -13.03
C GLU A 230 0.90 3.93 -12.15
N ALA A 231 0.67 2.66 -11.85
CA ALA A 231 -0.47 2.24 -11.03
C ALA A 231 -0.44 2.86 -9.63
N ARG A 232 0.72 2.87 -8.99
CA ARG A 232 0.87 3.41 -7.63
C ARG A 232 0.78 4.92 -7.57
N ALA A 233 1.40 5.61 -8.53
CA ALA A 233 1.31 7.07 -8.60
C ALA A 233 -0.13 7.52 -8.81
N GLN A 234 -0.88 6.86 -9.71
CA GLN A 234 -2.30 7.17 -9.91
C GLN A 234 -3.14 6.96 -8.64
N GLU A 235 -2.87 5.90 -7.88
CA GLU A 235 -3.51 5.65 -6.59
C GLU A 235 -3.16 6.75 -5.57
N ILE A 236 -1.87 7.09 -5.45
CA ILE A 236 -1.38 8.12 -4.53
C ILE A 236 -1.94 9.50 -4.89
N ILE A 237 -1.99 9.85 -6.17
CA ILE A 237 -2.60 11.10 -6.65
C ILE A 237 -4.06 11.17 -6.19
N THR A 238 -4.82 10.12 -6.44
CA THR A 238 -6.22 10.04 -6.01
C THR A 238 -6.35 10.26 -4.51
N LYS A 239 -5.61 9.49 -3.71
CA LYS A 239 -5.65 9.61 -2.25
C LYS A 239 -5.20 10.99 -1.76
N THR A 240 -4.19 11.60 -2.42
CA THR A 240 -3.71 12.94 -2.05
C THR A 240 -4.81 13.98 -2.18
N VAL A 241 -5.56 13.96 -3.27
CA VAL A 241 -6.66 14.90 -3.48
C VAL A 241 -7.79 14.67 -2.50
N LEU A 242 -8.16 13.40 -2.25
CA LEU A 242 -9.24 13.08 -1.33
C LEU A 242 -8.88 13.38 0.15
N VAL A 243 -7.61 13.20 0.53
CA VAL A 243 -7.14 13.60 1.87
C VAL A 243 -7.16 15.10 2.04
N ASP A 244 -6.76 15.88 1.01
CA ASP A 244 -6.89 17.34 1.04
C ASP A 244 -8.36 17.75 1.19
N SER A 245 -9.27 17.14 0.44
CA SER A 245 -10.71 17.40 0.54
C SER A 245 -11.25 17.09 1.94
N LEU A 246 -10.89 15.91 2.50
CA LEU A 246 -11.26 15.54 3.86
C LEU A 246 -10.81 16.58 4.89
N LEU A 247 -9.54 16.99 4.86
CA LEU A 247 -8.98 17.93 5.82
C LEU A 247 -9.52 19.36 5.66
N ASN A 248 -10.04 19.69 4.46
CA ASN A 248 -10.72 20.97 4.23
C ASN A 248 -12.18 20.95 4.70
N GLU A 249 -12.86 19.78 4.62
CA GLU A 249 -14.27 19.65 4.97
C GLU A 249 -14.49 19.33 6.47
N ILE A 250 -13.53 18.62 7.09
CA ILE A 250 -13.61 18.25 8.50
C ILE A 250 -12.45 18.91 9.26
N PRO A 251 -12.72 19.76 10.25
CA PRO A 251 -11.68 20.33 11.11
C PRO A 251 -11.10 19.20 12.00
N ILE A 252 -9.92 18.69 11.66
CA ILE A 252 -9.21 17.66 12.43
C ILE A 252 -8.27 18.35 13.41
N ASP A 253 -8.42 18.06 14.72
CA ASP A 253 -7.59 18.62 15.78
C ASP A 253 -6.42 17.72 16.16
N LEU A 254 -6.56 16.41 15.92
CA LEU A 254 -5.53 15.41 16.24
C LEU A 254 -5.63 14.21 15.30
N ILE A 255 -4.49 13.74 14.80
CA ILE A 255 -4.39 12.48 14.08
C ILE A 255 -3.66 11.46 14.97
N VAL A 256 -4.22 10.26 15.07
CA VAL A 256 -3.60 9.13 15.76
C VAL A 256 -3.41 8.00 14.77
N GLU A 257 -2.18 7.49 14.68
CA GLU A 257 -1.83 6.34 13.84
C GLU A 257 -1.12 5.26 14.66
N TRP A 258 -1.19 4.01 14.21
CA TRP A 258 -0.51 2.90 14.85
C TRP A 258 0.55 2.25 13.95
N ALA A 259 0.57 2.59 12.67
CA ALA A 259 1.53 2.10 11.70
C ALA A 259 1.99 3.24 10.78
N HIS A 260 3.29 3.31 10.48
CA HIS A 260 3.90 4.43 9.77
C HIS A 260 4.66 4.02 8.48
N VAL A 261 4.52 2.72 8.11
CA VAL A 261 5.18 2.17 6.92
C VAL A 261 4.38 2.41 5.63
N PRO A 262 3.04 2.29 5.62
CA PRO A 262 2.27 2.48 4.40
C PRO A 262 2.29 3.92 3.87
N ALA A 263 2.18 4.04 2.56
CA ALA A 263 2.18 5.34 1.87
C ALA A 263 1.01 6.24 2.31
N GLU A 264 -0.12 5.63 2.66
CA GLU A 264 -1.32 6.33 3.10
C GLU A 264 -1.11 7.08 4.41
N GLU A 265 -0.57 6.42 5.43
CA GLU A 265 -0.30 7.05 6.73
C GLU A 265 0.75 8.15 6.59
N LYS A 266 1.81 7.90 5.81
CA LYS A 266 2.81 8.94 5.49
C LYS A 266 2.19 10.16 4.81
N LEU A 267 1.19 9.96 3.96
CA LEU A 267 0.46 11.04 3.32
C LEU A 267 -0.30 11.88 4.36
N PHE A 268 -1.03 11.23 5.28
CA PHE A 268 -1.74 11.93 6.34
C PHE A 268 -0.81 12.72 7.23
N LEU A 269 0.31 12.15 7.67
CA LEU A 269 1.30 12.85 8.49
C LEU A 269 1.89 14.07 7.77
N LYS A 270 2.24 13.91 6.49
CA LYS A 270 2.76 15.03 5.69
C LYS A 270 1.74 16.15 5.55
N LYS A 271 0.46 15.81 5.40
CA LYS A 271 -0.63 16.81 5.32
C LYS A 271 -0.94 17.42 6.68
N ALA A 272 -0.93 16.62 7.75
CA ALA A 272 -1.06 17.09 9.12
C ALA A 272 0.01 18.13 9.45
N TYR A 273 1.28 17.83 9.17
CA TYR A 273 2.39 18.75 9.38
C TYR A 273 2.18 20.09 8.63
N LYS A 274 1.77 20.04 7.36
CA LYS A 274 1.51 21.24 6.55
C LYS A 274 0.36 22.11 7.09
N ASN A 275 -0.62 21.48 7.75
CA ASN A 275 -1.80 22.14 8.29
C ASN A 275 -1.68 22.41 9.81
N ASN A 276 -0.50 22.22 10.40
CA ASN A 276 -0.25 22.36 11.84
C ASN A 276 -1.18 21.49 12.70
N ILE A 277 -1.59 20.32 12.19
CA ILE A 277 -2.39 19.35 12.93
C ILE A 277 -1.43 18.44 13.69
N PRO A 278 -1.53 18.33 15.02
CA PRO A 278 -0.71 17.41 15.79
C PRO A 278 -1.01 15.96 15.43
N ALA A 279 0.03 15.11 15.44
CA ALA A 279 -0.09 13.70 15.17
C ALA A 279 0.59 12.89 16.28
N ILE A 280 -0.05 11.78 16.69
CA ILE A 280 0.47 10.84 17.68
C ILE A 280 0.64 9.48 17.00
N PHE A 281 1.81 8.89 17.17
CA PHE A 281 2.08 7.52 16.77
C PHE A 281 2.00 6.59 17.98
N LEU A 282 1.11 5.58 17.92
CA LEU A 282 1.02 4.55 18.94
C LEU A 282 1.94 3.40 18.57
N GLN A 283 3.05 3.31 19.25
CA GLN A 283 4.01 2.23 19.05
C GLN A 283 3.40 0.88 19.44
N HIS A 284 3.41 -0.08 18.54
CA HIS A 284 2.78 -1.40 18.71
C HIS A 284 3.78 -2.55 18.93
N GLY A 285 5.02 -2.25 19.28
CA GLY A 285 6.06 -3.22 19.56
C GLY A 285 7.29 -2.59 20.22
N LEU A 286 8.16 -3.43 20.76
CA LEU A 286 9.47 -3.01 21.22
C LEU A 286 10.37 -2.80 20.00
N PHE A 287 10.78 -1.56 19.76
CA PHE A 287 11.87 -1.29 18.84
C PHE A 287 13.17 -1.28 19.62
N PRO A 288 14.07 -2.25 19.42
CA PRO A 288 15.38 -2.17 20.04
C PRO A 288 16.07 -0.90 19.54
N ILE A 289 16.53 -0.07 20.48
CA ILE A 289 17.36 1.10 20.17
C ILE A 289 18.71 0.57 19.71
N THR A 290 18.86 0.33 18.43
CA THR A 290 20.15 -0.04 17.84
C THR A 290 20.80 1.20 17.22
N ARG A 291 22.14 1.19 17.10
CA ARG A 291 22.88 2.27 16.40
C ARG A 291 22.31 2.59 15.02
N ASN A 292 21.69 1.61 14.35
CA ASN A 292 21.08 1.77 13.04
C ASN A 292 19.68 2.41 13.10
N SER A 293 18.91 2.24 14.18
CA SER A 293 17.59 2.87 14.33
C SER A 293 17.69 4.39 14.61
N LEU A 294 18.85 4.87 15.11
CA LEU A 294 19.09 6.29 15.34
C LEU A 294 19.43 7.08 14.07
N LYS A 295 19.73 6.42 12.95
CA LYS A 295 20.02 7.06 11.66
C LYS A 295 18.79 7.54 10.90
N TYR A 296 17.60 7.22 11.37
CA TYR A 296 16.31 7.58 10.75
C TYR A 296 15.54 8.68 11.49
N LYS A 297 16.28 9.53 12.23
CA LYS A 297 15.69 10.75 12.82
C LYS A 297 15.60 11.87 11.81
#